data_e14067bd62fd732ae4ca44e7828110d3
#
_entry.id   e14067bd62fd732ae4ca44e7828110d3
#
_cell.length_a   1.000
_cell.length_b   1.000
_cell.length_c   1.000
_cell.angle_alpha   90.00
_cell.angle_beta   90.00
_cell.angle_gamma   90.00
#
_symmetry.space_group_name_H-M   'P 1'
#
loop_
_entity.id
_entity.type
_entity.pdbx_description
1 polymer ?
#
loop_
_entity_poly.entity_id
_entity_poly.type
_entity_poly.pdbx_seq_one_letter_code
_entity_poly.pdbx_strand_id
1 'polypeptide(L)'
;MTTATLLRTPLYGEHVALGAKMVPFAGWEMPIQYPDGIVTEHRAVRGAAGIFDLSHMGEVYVRGSGARMAVDRLVSSDIAGLEKGKARYGLLCNERGTIVDDVIVYRLEDETYLIVVNASNVEKDLAHIRRHVGSAAEIEDASLDTALIAVQGPRASVIMSSVTDLEIREATIEDLAPFGVVAARVGGARAHVARTGYTGEDGFEVFLPWDRAVGPWTRLLAAGGALGIRPIGLGARDTLRLEARFSLYGNEIDETTDPIEAGLAWTCHLEKDFVGRDAIAKVKERGPARRIVGLVVEGGVARHGHEVVHGGRIVGQVTSGTFGPTVGKNIALAYVPVGLAKVGTELAVRIRERDVAARVVRTPFHKREAT
;
A
#
# COMPACT_ATOMS: atom_id res chain seq x y z
N MET A 1 28.83 -3.72 -16.86
CA MET A 1 27.67 -3.73 -15.94
C MET A 1 26.70 -4.76 -16.48
N THR A 2 26.62 -5.92 -15.84
CA THR A 2 25.60 -6.91 -16.15
C THR A 2 24.23 -6.31 -15.80
N THR A 3 23.41 -6.03 -16.79
CA THR A 3 22.00 -5.67 -16.57
C THR A 3 21.34 -6.85 -15.86
N ALA A 4 21.00 -6.69 -14.59
CA ALA A 4 20.23 -7.71 -13.89
C ALA A 4 18.92 -7.93 -14.68
N THR A 5 18.62 -9.20 -14.97
CA THR A 5 17.38 -9.57 -15.65
C THR A 5 16.21 -9.26 -14.73
N LEU A 6 15.28 -8.39 -15.17
CA LEU A 6 14.07 -8.08 -14.41
C LEU A 6 13.19 -9.32 -14.30
N LEU A 7 12.58 -9.49 -13.13
CA LEU A 7 11.55 -10.51 -12.91
C LEU A 7 10.25 -10.12 -13.65
N ARG A 8 9.41 -11.11 -13.94
CA ARG A 8 8.13 -10.93 -14.58
C ARG A 8 7.04 -11.62 -13.77
N THR A 9 5.93 -10.93 -13.59
CA THR A 9 4.75 -11.51 -12.94
C THR A 9 4.08 -12.55 -13.82
N PRO A 10 3.20 -13.41 -13.29
CA PRO A 10 2.47 -14.39 -14.10
C PRO A 10 1.53 -13.71 -15.10
N LEU A 11 1.24 -12.42 -14.93
CA LEU A 11 0.36 -11.61 -15.78
C LEU A 11 1.13 -10.77 -16.82
N TYR A 12 2.45 -10.89 -16.89
CA TYR A 12 3.27 -10.12 -17.85
C TYR A 12 2.75 -10.21 -19.29
N GLY A 13 2.41 -11.42 -19.75
CA GLY A 13 1.87 -11.64 -21.09
C GLY A 13 0.55 -10.91 -21.33
N GLU A 14 -0.32 -10.86 -20.32
CA GLU A 14 -1.59 -10.15 -20.36
C GLU A 14 -1.38 -8.63 -20.46
N HIS A 15 -0.40 -8.07 -19.72
CA HIS A 15 -0.08 -6.65 -19.82
C HIS A 15 0.41 -6.25 -21.21
N VAL A 16 1.31 -7.06 -21.78
CA VAL A 16 1.82 -6.83 -23.14
C VAL A 16 0.67 -6.93 -24.18
N ALA A 17 -0.19 -7.93 -24.06
CA ALA A 17 -1.34 -8.12 -24.96
C ALA A 17 -2.35 -6.96 -24.86
N LEU A 18 -2.49 -6.34 -23.69
CA LEU A 18 -3.31 -5.14 -23.45
C LEU A 18 -2.62 -3.83 -23.85
N GLY A 19 -1.40 -3.88 -24.41
CA GLY A 19 -0.66 -2.73 -24.89
C GLY A 19 -0.06 -1.87 -23.75
N ALA A 20 0.20 -2.45 -22.60
CA ALA A 20 0.79 -1.72 -21.48
C ALA A 20 2.21 -1.23 -21.78
N LYS A 21 2.53 -0.03 -21.31
CA LYS A 21 3.91 0.46 -21.29
C LYS A 21 4.62 -0.12 -20.06
N MET A 22 5.52 -1.08 -20.32
CA MET A 22 6.28 -1.77 -19.28
C MET A 22 7.50 -0.95 -18.87
N VAL A 23 7.82 -0.95 -17.56
CA VAL A 23 8.97 -0.25 -16.97
C VAL A 23 9.61 -1.08 -15.86
N PRO A 24 10.91 -0.89 -15.57
CA PRO A 24 11.52 -1.44 -14.37
C PRO A 24 10.92 -0.82 -13.11
N PHE A 25 10.53 -1.67 -12.15
CA PHE A 25 10.04 -1.26 -10.83
C PHE A 25 10.38 -2.33 -9.78
N ALA A 26 11.12 -1.97 -8.75
CA ALA A 26 11.51 -2.86 -7.65
C ALA A 26 12.07 -4.23 -8.11
N GLY A 27 12.88 -4.25 -9.18
CA GLY A 27 13.44 -5.48 -9.75
C GLY A 27 12.52 -6.24 -10.73
N TRP A 28 11.31 -5.75 -10.94
CA TRP A 28 10.30 -6.34 -11.82
C TRP A 28 10.05 -5.52 -13.08
N GLU A 29 9.54 -6.14 -14.12
CA GLU A 29 9.04 -5.49 -15.34
C GLU A 29 7.52 -5.30 -15.20
N MET A 30 7.08 -4.06 -14.87
CA MET A 30 5.70 -3.75 -14.48
C MET A 30 5.03 -2.75 -15.42
N PRO A 31 3.69 -2.79 -15.57
CA PRO A 31 2.95 -1.82 -16.35
C PRO A 31 2.89 -0.47 -15.63
N ILE A 32 3.47 0.60 -16.24
CA ILE A 32 3.32 1.96 -15.70
C ILE A 32 1.96 2.55 -16.05
N GLN A 33 1.46 2.27 -17.24
CA GLN A 33 0.14 2.65 -17.74
C GLN A 33 -0.27 1.78 -18.94
N TYR A 34 -1.56 1.76 -19.22
CA TYR A 34 -2.16 1.21 -20.44
C TYR A 34 -2.45 2.31 -21.46
N PRO A 35 -2.94 1.99 -22.69
CA PRO A 35 -3.14 2.98 -23.76
C PRO A 35 -4.03 4.16 -23.38
N ASP A 36 -5.00 3.96 -22.50
CA ASP A 36 -5.93 5.01 -22.03
C ASP A 36 -5.24 6.08 -21.16
N GLY A 37 -4.08 5.77 -20.62
CA GLY A 37 -3.24 6.67 -19.82
C GLY A 37 -3.68 6.85 -18.37
N ILE A 38 -2.73 7.31 -17.56
CA ILE A 38 -2.82 7.39 -16.09
C ILE A 38 -4.10 8.08 -15.59
N VAL A 39 -4.49 9.20 -16.20
CA VAL A 39 -5.64 9.98 -15.73
C VAL A 39 -6.96 9.24 -15.98
N THR A 40 -7.09 8.55 -17.10
CA THR A 40 -8.28 7.75 -17.42
C THR A 40 -8.36 6.52 -16.52
N GLU A 41 -7.24 5.84 -16.30
CA GLU A 41 -7.13 4.71 -15.36
C GLU A 41 -7.53 5.14 -13.94
N HIS A 42 -7.00 6.25 -13.46
CA HIS A 42 -7.34 6.81 -12.15
C HIS A 42 -8.85 7.06 -12.02
N ARG A 43 -9.45 7.72 -13.04
CA ARG A 43 -10.88 8.01 -13.05
C ARG A 43 -11.75 6.76 -13.11
N ALA A 44 -11.28 5.70 -13.80
CA ALA A 44 -11.97 4.43 -13.82
C ALA A 44 -12.08 3.81 -12.42
N VAL A 45 -11.00 3.86 -11.62
CA VAL A 45 -11.02 3.38 -10.23
C VAL A 45 -12.01 4.20 -9.38
N ARG A 46 -12.03 5.54 -9.53
CA ARG A 46 -12.93 6.41 -8.76
C ARG A 46 -14.40 6.26 -9.16
N GLY A 47 -14.70 6.07 -10.45
CA GLY A 47 -16.08 6.08 -10.97
C GLY A 47 -16.68 4.70 -11.24
N ALA A 48 -15.84 3.67 -11.35
CA ALA A 48 -16.26 2.32 -11.71
C ALA A 48 -15.43 1.26 -10.98
N ALA A 49 -14.42 0.71 -11.64
CA ALA A 49 -13.47 -0.21 -11.04
C ALA A 49 -12.13 -0.24 -11.81
N GLY A 50 -11.08 -0.57 -11.09
CA GLY A 50 -9.78 -0.91 -11.66
C GLY A 50 -9.29 -2.26 -11.18
N ILE A 51 -8.58 -2.98 -12.06
CA ILE A 51 -7.89 -4.22 -11.72
C ILE A 51 -6.39 -3.99 -11.80
N PHE A 52 -5.67 -4.45 -10.78
CA PHE A 52 -4.22 -4.25 -10.62
C PHE A 52 -3.52 -5.60 -10.51
N ASP A 53 -2.37 -5.72 -11.15
CA ASP A 53 -1.40 -6.76 -10.83
C ASP A 53 -0.47 -6.27 -9.73
N LEU A 54 -0.48 -6.96 -8.62
CA LEU A 54 0.36 -6.70 -7.45
C LEU A 54 1.29 -7.88 -7.13
N SER A 55 1.42 -8.85 -8.05
CA SER A 55 2.20 -10.08 -7.86
C SER A 55 3.71 -9.85 -7.69
N HIS A 56 4.16 -8.59 -7.70
CA HIS A 56 5.52 -8.19 -7.37
C HIS A 56 5.72 -7.93 -5.87
N MET A 57 4.65 -7.92 -5.07
CA MET A 57 4.73 -7.78 -3.62
C MET A 57 5.34 -9.05 -3.00
N GLY A 58 5.71 -8.98 -1.73
CA GLY A 58 6.21 -10.15 -1.01
C GLY A 58 5.15 -10.72 -0.06
N GLU A 59 5.06 -12.04 -0.01
CA GLU A 59 4.16 -12.81 0.84
C GLU A 59 4.95 -13.75 1.73
N VAL A 60 4.89 -13.49 3.06
CA VAL A 60 5.61 -14.29 4.06
C VAL A 60 4.60 -14.94 4.99
N TYR A 61 4.57 -16.27 5.00
CA TYR A 61 3.80 -17.02 5.98
C TYR A 61 4.59 -17.25 7.26
N VAL A 62 3.91 -17.08 8.40
CA VAL A 62 4.40 -17.43 9.73
C VAL A 62 3.41 -18.40 10.34
N ARG A 63 3.86 -19.64 10.65
CA ARG A 63 3.00 -20.75 11.07
C ARG A 63 3.48 -21.42 12.36
N GLY A 64 2.52 -22.03 13.06
CA GLY A 64 2.76 -22.84 14.26
C GLY A 64 2.29 -22.15 15.54
N SER A 65 2.31 -22.89 16.64
CA SER A 65 1.72 -22.48 17.93
C SER A 65 2.34 -21.20 18.52
N GLY A 66 3.58 -20.88 18.17
CA GLY A 66 4.26 -19.64 18.55
C GLY A 66 3.99 -18.44 17.63
N ALA A 67 3.38 -18.65 16.45
CA ALA A 67 3.25 -17.63 15.41
C ALA A 67 2.53 -16.37 15.90
N ARG A 68 1.43 -16.53 16.65
CA ARG A 68 0.65 -15.40 17.17
C ARG A 68 1.51 -14.41 17.98
N MET A 69 2.25 -14.91 18.95
CA MET A 69 3.07 -14.05 19.81
C MET A 69 4.32 -13.52 19.10
N ALA A 70 4.90 -14.32 18.21
CA ALA A 70 6.05 -13.91 17.41
C ALA A 70 5.68 -12.76 16.45
N VAL A 71 4.56 -12.86 15.73
CA VAL A 71 4.08 -11.80 14.83
C VAL A 71 3.61 -10.58 15.63
N ASP A 72 2.96 -10.78 16.81
CA ASP A 72 2.58 -9.66 17.66
C ASP A 72 3.77 -8.85 18.13
N ARG A 73 4.87 -9.51 18.53
CA ARG A 73 6.12 -8.84 18.93
C ARG A 73 6.86 -8.19 17.76
N LEU A 74 6.70 -8.73 16.55
CA LEU A 74 7.35 -8.24 15.35
C LEU A 74 6.73 -6.91 14.85
N VAL A 75 5.40 -6.78 14.91
CA VAL A 75 4.62 -5.69 14.27
C VAL A 75 4.16 -4.69 15.32
N SER A 76 4.16 -3.41 14.98
CA SER A 76 3.78 -2.30 15.89
C SER A 76 2.31 -2.35 16.35
N SER A 77 1.41 -2.88 15.52
CA SER A 77 -0.03 -2.99 15.82
C SER A 77 -0.35 -4.25 16.64
N ASP A 78 -1.51 -4.25 17.34
CA ASP A 78 -1.96 -5.38 18.15
C ASP A 78 -2.38 -6.56 17.27
N ILE A 79 -1.51 -7.54 17.11
CA ILE A 79 -1.77 -8.78 16.36
C ILE A 79 -2.28 -9.89 17.29
N ALA A 80 -1.95 -9.84 18.57
CA ALA A 80 -2.47 -10.82 19.54
C ALA A 80 -4.00 -10.73 19.68
N GLY A 81 -4.58 -9.53 19.55
CA GLY A 81 -6.03 -9.31 19.52
C GLY A 81 -6.69 -9.48 18.14
N LEU A 82 -5.93 -9.78 17.09
CA LEU A 82 -6.49 -9.93 15.75
C LEU A 82 -7.29 -11.24 15.66
N GLU A 83 -8.56 -11.14 15.27
CA GLU A 83 -9.42 -12.31 15.08
C GLU A 83 -9.05 -13.08 13.80
N LYS A 84 -9.34 -14.40 13.78
CA LYS A 84 -9.25 -15.22 12.57
C LYS A 84 -10.14 -14.64 11.47
N GLY A 85 -9.64 -14.63 10.23
CA GLY A 85 -10.35 -14.05 9.09
C GLY A 85 -10.29 -12.52 9.05
N LYS A 86 -9.35 -11.91 9.78
CA LYS A 86 -9.12 -10.45 9.77
C LYS A 86 -7.69 -10.11 9.38
N ALA A 87 -7.54 -8.88 8.91
CA ALA A 87 -6.26 -8.28 8.58
C ALA A 87 -6.00 -7.02 9.42
N ARG A 88 -4.73 -6.64 9.54
CA ARG A 88 -4.33 -5.41 10.22
C ARG A 88 -3.09 -4.81 9.58
N TYR A 89 -3.16 -3.51 9.31
CA TYR A 89 -2.00 -2.73 8.90
C TYR A 89 -1.12 -2.42 10.11
N GLY A 90 0.19 -2.49 9.93
CA GLY A 90 1.18 -2.21 10.96
C GLY A 90 2.55 -1.93 10.37
N LEU A 91 3.51 -1.72 11.24
CA LEU A 91 4.89 -1.39 10.86
C LEU A 91 5.84 -2.46 11.39
N LEU A 92 6.81 -2.83 10.57
CA LEU A 92 8.05 -3.41 11.02
C LEU A 92 8.98 -2.28 11.42
N CYS A 93 9.47 -2.29 12.65
CA CYS A 93 10.38 -1.28 13.16
C CYS A 93 11.70 -1.91 13.58
N ASN A 94 12.79 -1.12 13.54
CA ASN A 94 14.04 -1.52 14.14
C ASN A 94 14.13 -1.05 15.61
N GLU A 95 15.17 -1.46 16.30
CA GLU A 95 15.39 -1.15 17.73
C GLU A 95 15.52 0.36 18.01
N ARG A 96 15.83 1.18 16.99
CA ARG A 96 15.88 2.65 17.08
C ARG A 96 14.49 3.28 16.99
N GLY A 97 13.44 2.48 16.68
CA GLY A 97 12.06 2.93 16.52
C GLY A 97 11.79 3.56 15.16
N THR A 98 12.66 3.34 14.16
CA THR A 98 12.44 3.77 12.78
C THR A 98 11.86 2.64 11.94
N ILE A 99 11.19 2.99 10.83
CA ILE A 99 10.36 2.10 10.04
C ILE A 99 11.20 1.26 9.08
N VAL A 100 11.22 -0.06 9.27
CA VAL A 100 11.82 -1.02 8.34
C VAL A 100 10.92 -1.24 7.13
N ASP A 101 9.62 -1.44 7.37
CA ASP A 101 8.57 -1.48 6.32
C ASP A 101 7.18 -1.25 6.91
N ASP A 102 6.22 -0.94 6.05
CA ASP A 102 4.79 -0.99 6.36
C ASP A 102 4.17 -2.24 5.74
N VAL A 103 3.40 -2.96 6.53
CA VAL A 103 2.90 -4.29 6.18
C VAL A 103 1.42 -4.45 6.49
N ILE A 104 0.78 -5.42 5.81
CA ILE A 104 -0.53 -5.91 6.22
C ILE A 104 -0.36 -7.35 6.72
N VAL A 105 -0.84 -7.61 7.93
CA VAL A 105 -0.86 -8.94 8.53
C VAL A 105 -2.27 -9.51 8.45
N TYR A 106 -2.42 -10.67 7.84
CA TYR A 106 -3.66 -11.42 7.73
C TYR A 106 -3.60 -12.63 8.67
N ARG A 107 -4.57 -12.80 9.56
CA ARG A 107 -4.73 -14.03 10.32
C ARG A 107 -5.67 -14.97 9.56
N LEU A 108 -5.08 -15.89 8.82
CA LEU A 108 -5.84 -16.82 7.96
C LEU A 108 -6.45 -17.96 8.77
N GLU A 109 -5.67 -18.51 9.73
CA GLU A 109 -6.07 -19.57 10.63
C GLU A 109 -5.56 -19.27 12.06
N ASP A 110 -5.87 -20.11 13.03
CA ASP A 110 -5.49 -19.90 14.43
C ASP A 110 -3.99 -19.75 14.62
N GLU A 111 -3.21 -20.51 13.86
CA GLU A 111 -1.74 -20.55 13.90
C GLU A 111 -1.10 -20.21 12.55
N THR A 112 -1.82 -19.50 11.66
CA THR A 112 -1.33 -19.15 10.33
C THR A 112 -1.54 -17.66 10.05
N TYR A 113 -0.44 -16.96 9.87
CA TYR A 113 -0.40 -15.55 9.53
C TYR A 113 0.28 -15.38 8.16
N LEU A 114 -0.28 -14.51 7.35
CA LEU A 114 0.33 -14.03 6.11
C LEU A 114 0.72 -12.56 6.32
N ILE A 115 1.98 -12.22 6.08
CA ILE A 115 2.51 -10.86 6.12
C ILE A 115 2.82 -10.46 4.68
N VAL A 116 2.16 -9.40 4.21
CA VAL A 116 2.43 -8.82 2.89
C VAL A 116 3.35 -7.64 3.06
N VAL A 117 4.49 -7.67 2.35
CA VAL A 117 5.59 -6.70 2.43
C VAL A 117 5.80 -5.99 1.09
N ASN A 118 6.42 -4.80 1.11
CA ASN A 118 6.69 -4.04 -0.11
C ASN A 118 7.73 -4.73 -1.00
N ALA A 119 7.50 -4.69 -2.32
CA ALA A 119 8.32 -5.37 -3.32
C ALA A 119 9.82 -5.06 -3.24
N SER A 120 10.18 -3.81 -2.97
CA SER A 120 11.58 -3.38 -2.84
C SER A 120 12.26 -3.88 -1.56
N ASN A 121 11.49 -4.40 -0.61
CA ASN A 121 11.94 -4.69 0.75
C ASN A 121 11.96 -6.21 1.08
N VAL A 122 11.50 -7.07 0.16
CA VAL A 122 11.28 -8.50 0.42
C VAL A 122 12.47 -9.18 1.11
N GLU A 123 13.68 -9.03 0.58
CA GLU A 123 14.87 -9.65 1.18
C GLU A 123 15.19 -9.08 2.57
N LYS A 124 15.11 -7.75 2.73
CA LYS A 124 15.35 -7.05 3.99
C LYS A 124 14.33 -7.46 5.05
N ASP A 125 13.06 -7.48 4.67
CA ASP A 125 11.96 -7.80 5.58
C ASP A 125 11.97 -9.26 5.97
N LEU A 126 12.24 -10.16 5.04
CA LEU A 126 12.41 -11.59 5.33
C LEU A 126 13.56 -11.84 6.32
N ALA A 127 14.69 -11.13 6.15
CA ALA A 127 15.80 -11.20 7.10
C ALA A 127 15.40 -10.65 8.49
N HIS A 128 14.66 -9.53 8.53
CA HIS A 128 14.13 -8.93 9.75
C HIS A 128 13.13 -9.86 10.46
N ILE A 129 12.19 -10.44 9.71
CA ILE A 129 11.21 -11.40 10.22
C ILE A 129 11.92 -12.62 10.81
N ARG A 130 12.84 -13.22 10.07
CA ARG A 130 13.61 -14.40 10.52
C ARG A 130 14.40 -14.11 11.81
N ARG A 131 15.01 -12.94 11.91
CA ARG A 131 15.76 -12.51 13.09
C ARG A 131 14.90 -12.44 14.35
N HIS A 132 13.69 -11.88 14.24
CA HIS A 132 12.85 -11.59 15.40
C HIS A 132 11.84 -12.69 15.73
N VAL A 133 11.40 -13.48 14.77
CA VAL A 133 10.57 -14.67 14.98
C VAL A 133 11.42 -15.85 15.47
N GLY A 134 12.62 -16.02 14.92
CA GLY A 134 13.56 -17.07 15.29
C GLY A 134 12.94 -18.48 15.18
N SER A 135 13.13 -19.29 16.21
CA SER A 135 12.60 -20.65 16.29
C SER A 135 11.16 -20.72 16.87
N ALA A 136 10.52 -19.58 17.14
CA ALA A 136 9.18 -19.57 17.73
C ALA A 136 8.08 -20.03 16.75
N ALA A 137 8.33 -19.86 15.44
CA ALA A 137 7.39 -20.25 14.39
C ALA A 137 8.14 -20.61 13.11
N GLU A 138 7.47 -21.34 12.22
CA GLU A 138 7.94 -21.62 10.88
C GLU A 138 7.72 -20.39 9.99
N ILE A 139 8.72 -20.06 9.16
CA ILE A 139 8.67 -18.91 8.22
C ILE A 139 8.86 -19.45 6.81
N GLU A 140 7.90 -19.18 5.95
CA GLU A 140 7.91 -19.53 4.53
C GLU A 140 7.84 -18.26 3.69
N ASP A 141 8.79 -18.06 2.79
CA ASP A 141 8.72 -17.07 1.72
C ASP A 141 7.96 -17.67 0.54
N ALA A 142 6.75 -17.17 0.31
CA ALA A 142 5.87 -17.60 -0.77
C ALA A 142 5.73 -16.52 -1.86
N SER A 143 6.62 -15.53 -1.89
CA SER A 143 6.52 -14.36 -2.79
C SER A 143 6.54 -14.73 -4.29
N LEU A 144 7.26 -15.80 -4.67
CA LEU A 144 7.30 -16.27 -6.06
C LEU A 144 6.28 -17.40 -6.35
N ASP A 145 5.53 -17.83 -5.34
CA ASP A 145 4.50 -18.87 -5.45
C ASP A 145 3.08 -18.29 -5.38
N THR A 146 2.97 -17.00 -5.01
CA THR A 146 1.69 -16.29 -4.82
C THR A 146 1.54 -15.17 -5.82
N ALA A 147 0.47 -15.18 -6.58
CA ALA A 147 0.02 -14.02 -7.37
C ALA A 147 -0.97 -13.19 -6.54
N LEU A 148 -0.88 -11.89 -6.67
CA LEU A 148 -1.77 -10.94 -6.01
C LEU A 148 -2.46 -10.05 -7.04
N ILE A 149 -3.79 -10.14 -7.11
CA ILE A 149 -4.64 -9.31 -7.97
C ILE A 149 -5.52 -8.44 -7.09
N ALA A 150 -5.63 -7.14 -7.39
CA ALA A 150 -6.57 -6.27 -6.69
C ALA A 150 -7.66 -5.76 -7.63
N VAL A 151 -8.91 -5.70 -7.13
CA VAL A 151 -10.06 -5.07 -7.80
C VAL A 151 -10.56 -3.96 -6.89
N GLN A 152 -10.49 -2.72 -7.34
CA GLN A 152 -10.74 -1.53 -6.51
C GLN A 152 -11.71 -0.57 -7.19
N GLY A 153 -12.59 0.05 -6.42
CA GLY A 153 -13.55 1.05 -6.91
C GLY A 153 -14.99 0.73 -6.52
N PRO A 154 -15.96 1.64 -6.75
CA PRO A 154 -17.35 1.50 -6.30
C PRO A 154 -18.09 0.29 -6.92
N ARG A 155 -17.59 -0.28 -8.02
CA ARG A 155 -18.16 -1.49 -8.65
C ARG A 155 -17.38 -2.77 -8.30
N ALA A 156 -16.33 -2.68 -7.50
CA ALA A 156 -15.49 -3.83 -7.18
C ALA A 156 -16.28 -4.98 -6.55
N SER A 157 -17.17 -4.68 -5.60
CA SER A 157 -17.98 -5.69 -4.91
C SER A 157 -18.87 -6.50 -5.88
N VAL A 158 -19.60 -5.81 -6.77
CA VAL A 158 -20.46 -6.44 -7.77
C VAL A 158 -19.66 -7.30 -8.75
N ILE A 159 -18.49 -6.82 -9.18
CA ILE A 159 -17.62 -7.58 -10.09
C ILE A 159 -17.09 -8.84 -9.40
N MET A 160 -16.59 -8.70 -8.17
CA MET A 160 -16.09 -9.82 -7.38
C MET A 160 -17.17 -10.87 -7.12
N SER A 161 -18.40 -10.45 -6.75
CA SER A 161 -19.52 -11.36 -6.52
C SER A 161 -19.86 -12.24 -7.72
N SER A 162 -19.66 -11.74 -8.93
CA SER A 162 -19.98 -12.47 -10.17
C SER A 162 -18.99 -13.59 -10.51
N VAL A 163 -17.79 -13.61 -9.90
CA VAL A 163 -16.71 -14.55 -10.21
C VAL A 163 -16.13 -15.25 -8.98
N THR A 164 -16.70 -15.01 -7.81
CA THR A 164 -16.21 -15.55 -6.52
C THR A 164 -17.21 -16.51 -5.90
N ASP A 165 -16.75 -17.72 -5.62
CA ASP A 165 -17.46 -18.70 -4.84
C ASP A 165 -16.80 -18.81 -3.45
N LEU A 166 -17.51 -18.44 -2.38
CA LEU A 166 -17.03 -18.61 -1.02
C LEU A 166 -17.08 -20.06 -0.59
N GLU A 167 -16.10 -20.52 0.18
CA GLU A 167 -16.11 -21.86 0.78
C GLU A 167 -17.10 -21.93 1.96
N ILE A 168 -17.57 -20.78 2.47
CA ILE A 168 -18.59 -20.68 3.52
C ILE A 168 -19.97 -20.59 2.85
N ARG A 169 -20.85 -21.55 3.15
CA ARG A 169 -22.23 -21.55 2.65
C ARG A 169 -23.00 -20.35 3.21
N GLU A 170 -23.88 -19.77 2.37
CA GLU A 170 -24.81 -18.68 2.72
C GLU A 170 -24.16 -17.29 2.96
N ALA A 171 -22.83 -17.12 2.77
CA ALA A 171 -22.17 -15.84 2.77
C ALA A 171 -21.85 -15.38 1.36
N THR A 172 -21.86 -14.08 1.13
CA THR A 172 -21.42 -13.46 -0.12
C THR A 172 -20.16 -12.64 0.10
N ILE A 173 -19.40 -12.37 -0.98
CA ILE A 173 -18.20 -11.52 -0.87
C ILE A 173 -18.57 -10.09 -0.43
N GLU A 174 -19.79 -9.66 -0.65
CA GLU A 174 -20.32 -8.35 -0.26
C GLU A 174 -20.43 -8.21 1.26
N ASP A 175 -20.68 -9.34 1.96
CA ASP A 175 -20.78 -9.39 3.42
C ASP A 175 -19.40 -9.34 4.11
N LEU A 176 -18.32 -9.53 3.36
CA LEU A 176 -16.97 -9.44 3.91
C LEU A 176 -16.70 -8.02 4.44
N ALA A 177 -16.52 -7.90 5.75
CA ALA A 177 -16.23 -6.61 6.37
C ALA A 177 -14.88 -6.04 5.90
N PRO A 178 -14.67 -4.71 5.90
CA PRO A 178 -13.34 -4.11 5.69
C PRO A 178 -12.28 -4.80 6.56
N PHE A 179 -11.11 -5.04 6.00
CA PHE A 179 -10.04 -5.84 6.60
C PHE A 179 -10.44 -7.27 6.95
N GLY A 180 -11.52 -7.80 6.40
CA GLY A 180 -11.84 -9.22 6.44
C GLY A 180 -11.03 -9.98 5.39
N VAL A 181 -10.73 -11.25 5.65
CA VAL A 181 -10.13 -12.19 4.71
C VAL A 181 -10.82 -13.54 4.80
N VAL A 182 -11.07 -14.18 3.66
CA VAL A 182 -11.80 -15.44 3.56
C VAL A 182 -11.21 -16.33 2.48
N ALA A 183 -11.25 -17.65 2.71
CA ALA A 183 -10.95 -18.63 1.67
C ALA A 183 -12.09 -18.69 0.65
N ALA A 184 -11.74 -18.70 -0.64
CA ALA A 184 -12.68 -18.63 -1.75
C ALA A 184 -12.14 -19.32 -3.01
N ARG A 185 -13.00 -19.40 -4.03
CA ARG A 185 -12.59 -19.63 -5.42
C ARG A 185 -12.89 -18.39 -6.25
N VAL A 186 -11.90 -17.85 -6.92
CA VAL A 186 -12.07 -16.72 -7.83
C VAL A 186 -11.80 -17.20 -9.24
N GLY A 187 -12.79 -17.07 -10.12
CA GLY A 187 -12.66 -17.60 -11.47
C GLY A 187 -12.32 -19.10 -11.54
N GLY A 188 -12.71 -19.88 -10.50
CA GLY A 188 -12.43 -21.30 -10.36
C GLY A 188 -11.09 -21.65 -9.69
N ALA A 189 -10.16 -20.69 -9.51
CA ALA A 189 -8.91 -20.91 -8.77
C ALA A 189 -9.13 -20.75 -7.26
N ARG A 190 -8.51 -21.60 -6.44
CA ARG A 190 -8.47 -21.40 -4.99
C ARG A 190 -7.73 -20.11 -4.67
N ALA A 191 -8.26 -19.35 -3.73
CA ALA A 191 -7.73 -18.06 -3.34
C ALA A 191 -8.04 -17.72 -1.89
N HIS A 192 -7.30 -16.78 -1.30
CA HIS A 192 -7.78 -15.98 -0.20
C HIS A 192 -8.20 -14.62 -0.76
N VAL A 193 -9.38 -14.15 -0.37
CA VAL A 193 -9.89 -12.84 -0.78
C VAL A 193 -9.97 -11.96 0.46
N ALA A 194 -9.30 -10.81 0.41
CA ALA A 194 -9.32 -9.82 1.48
C ALA A 194 -10.01 -8.54 1.01
N ARG A 195 -10.81 -7.90 1.89
CA ARG A 195 -11.39 -6.57 1.61
C ARG A 195 -10.42 -5.49 2.07
N THR A 196 -9.33 -5.38 1.34
CA THR A 196 -8.21 -4.46 1.54
C THR A 196 -7.87 -3.76 0.24
N GLY A 197 -7.00 -2.74 0.28
CA GLY A 197 -6.57 -2.01 -0.90
C GLY A 197 -5.74 -0.77 -0.60
N TYR A 198 -5.26 -0.12 -1.66
CA TYR A 198 -4.31 1.00 -1.60
C TYR A 198 -4.76 2.20 -2.46
N THR A 199 -6.06 2.39 -2.59
CA THR A 199 -6.64 3.41 -3.49
C THR A 199 -7.49 4.45 -2.76
N GLY A 200 -7.93 4.15 -1.55
CA GLY A 200 -8.93 4.93 -0.82
C GLY A 200 -10.38 4.62 -1.22
N GLU A 201 -10.56 3.76 -2.23
CA GLU A 201 -11.86 3.18 -2.58
C GLU A 201 -12.10 1.86 -1.84
N ASP A 202 -13.32 1.34 -1.96
CA ASP A 202 -13.62 -0.04 -1.60
C ASP A 202 -13.00 -1.00 -2.59
N GLY A 203 -12.64 -2.20 -2.13
CA GLY A 203 -12.04 -3.16 -3.03
C GLY A 203 -11.53 -4.41 -2.34
N PHE A 204 -10.99 -5.30 -3.16
CA PHE A 204 -10.56 -6.62 -2.74
C PHE A 204 -9.18 -6.93 -3.30
N GLU A 205 -8.42 -7.69 -2.53
CA GLU A 205 -7.14 -8.27 -2.89
C GLU A 205 -7.27 -9.78 -2.89
N VAL A 206 -6.80 -10.43 -3.96
CA VAL A 206 -6.97 -11.85 -4.24
C VAL A 206 -5.59 -12.50 -4.28
N PHE A 207 -5.28 -13.31 -3.28
CA PHE A 207 -4.07 -14.11 -3.17
C PHE A 207 -4.35 -15.50 -3.72
N LEU A 208 -3.61 -15.94 -4.73
CA LEU A 208 -3.82 -17.20 -5.41
C LEU A 208 -2.50 -17.80 -5.90
N PRO A 209 -2.45 -19.12 -6.23
CA PRO A 209 -1.24 -19.72 -6.77
C PRO A 209 -0.77 -19.01 -8.03
N TRP A 210 0.54 -18.80 -8.13
CA TRP A 210 1.21 -18.07 -9.21
C TRP A 210 0.79 -18.53 -10.60
N ASP A 211 0.78 -19.86 -10.83
CA ASP A 211 0.41 -20.49 -12.10
C ASP A 211 -1.08 -20.42 -12.43
N ARG A 212 -1.90 -19.89 -11.54
CA ARG A 212 -3.36 -19.77 -11.69
C ARG A 212 -3.85 -18.34 -11.93
N ALA A 213 -2.99 -17.36 -12.02
CA ALA A 213 -3.36 -15.95 -12.07
C ALA A 213 -4.12 -15.52 -13.32
N VAL A 214 -3.76 -16.04 -14.51
CA VAL A 214 -4.31 -15.60 -15.80
C VAL A 214 -5.81 -15.83 -15.90
N GLY A 215 -6.30 -16.97 -15.44
CA GLY A 215 -7.74 -17.30 -15.51
C GLY A 215 -8.61 -16.31 -14.74
N PRO A 216 -8.38 -16.09 -13.44
CA PRO A 216 -9.06 -15.07 -12.64
C PRO A 216 -8.94 -13.65 -13.20
N TRP A 217 -7.75 -13.24 -13.64
CA TRP A 217 -7.53 -11.93 -14.28
C TRP A 217 -8.47 -11.72 -15.48
N THR A 218 -8.47 -12.66 -16.40
CA THR A 218 -9.28 -12.59 -17.63
C THR A 218 -10.78 -12.60 -17.30
N ARG A 219 -11.21 -13.44 -16.35
CA ARG A 219 -12.62 -13.51 -15.94
C ARG A 219 -13.09 -12.25 -15.24
N LEU A 220 -12.27 -11.65 -14.38
CA LEU A 220 -12.56 -10.38 -13.73
C LEU A 220 -12.72 -9.25 -14.74
N LEU A 221 -11.81 -9.15 -15.73
CA LEU A 221 -11.92 -8.18 -16.81
C LEU A 221 -13.19 -8.40 -17.65
N ALA A 222 -13.51 -9.64 -17.99
CA ALA A 222 -14.71 -9.95 -18.77
C ALA A 222 -15.99 -9.61 -18.00
N ALA A 223 -16.08 -10.01 -16.72
CA ALA A 223 -17.23 -9.75 -15.87
C ALA A 223 -17.44 -8.24 -15.60
N GLY A 224 -16.34 -7.50 -15.44
CA GLY A 224 -16.37 -6.07 -15.15
C GLY A 224 -16.47 -5.20 -16.42
N GLY A 225 -16.37 -5.75 -17.63
CA GLY A 225 -16.33 -4.97 -18.88
C GLY A 225 -17.51 -4.02 -19.05
N ALA A 226 -18.73 -4.51 -18.88
CA ALA A 226 -19.97 -3.69 -18.93
C ALA A 226 -20.10 -2.75 -17.72
N LEU A 227 -19.37 -2.99 -16.63
CA LEU A 227 -19.35 -2.16 -15.42
C LEU A 227 -18.21 -1.13 -15.43
N GLY A 228 -17.42 -1.09 -16.50
CA GLY A 228 -16.37 -0.10 -16.71
C GLY A 228 -15.04 -0.42 -16.02
N ILE A 229 -14.76 -1.69 -15.69
CA ILE A 229 -13.45 -2.09 -15.16
C ILE A 229 -12.34 -1.81 -16.20
N ARG A 230 -11.20 -1.36 -15.71
CA ARG A 230 -10.01 -1.17 -16.54
C ARG A 230 -8.77 -1.75 -15.87
N PRO A 231 -7.80 -2.26 -16.64
CA PRO A 231 -6.49 -2.57 -16.09
C PRO A 231 -5.78 -1.27 -15.70
N ILE A 232 -5.07 -1.31 -14.58
CA ILE A 232 -4.50 -0.11 -13.94
C ILE A 232 -3.00 -0.30 -13.74
N GLY A 233 -2.22 0.64 -14.24
CA GLY A 233 -0.77 0.67 -14.09
C GLY A 233 -0.31 1.37 -12.80
N LEU A 234 1.01 1.27 -12.54
CA LEU A 234 1.65 1.87 -11.36
C LEU A 234 1.48 3.39 -11.29
N GLY A 235 1.39 4.08 -12.45
CA GLY A 235 1.20 5.52 -12.49
C GLY A 235 -0.13 5.97 -11.89
N ALA A 236 -1.22 5.28 -12.21
CA ALA A 236 -2.52 5.56 -11.60
C ALA A 236 -2.59 5.07 -10.15
N ARG A 237 -1.97 3.92 -9.82
CA ARG A 237 -1.80 3.46 -8.43
C ARG A 237 -1.16 4.55 -7.56
N ASP A 238 -0.10 5.21 -8.03
CA ASP A 238 0.57 6.29 -7.30
C ASP A 238 -0.31 7.53 -7.12
N THR A 239 -1.04 7.95 -8.15
CA THR A 239 -1.94 9.12 -8.01
C THR A 239 -3.10 8.83 -7.05
N LEU A 240 -3.67 7.61 -7.08
CA LEU A 240 -4.76 7.17 -6.19
C LEU A 240 -4.33 7.13 -4.73
N ARG A 241 -3.21 6.45 -4.43
CA ARG A 241 -2.71 6.34 -3.06
C ARG A 241 -2.33 7.70 -2.47
N LEU A 242 -1.75 8.61 -3.30
CA LEU A 242 -1.35 9.94 -2.85
C LEU A 242 -2.58 10.80 -2.49
N GLU A 243 -3.65 10.76 -3.30
CA GLU A 243 -4.91 11.43 -2.96
C GLU A 243 -5.51 10.90 -1.66
N ALA A 244 -5.42 9.59 -1.42
CA ALA A 244 -5.86 8.94 -0.18
C ALA A 244 -4.89 9.14 1.00
N ARG A 245 -3.74 9.74 0.77
CA ARG A 245 -2.66 9.98 1.76
C ARG A 245 -2.05 8.67 2.28
N PHE A 246 -1.97 7.63 1.49
CA PHE A 246 -1.24 6.43 1.85
C PHE A 246 0.26 6.62 1.59
N SER A 247 1.07 6.14 2.53
CA SER A 247 2.53 6.20 2.42
C SER A 247 3.05 5.23 1.38
N LEU A 248 4.14 5.59 0.71
CA LEU A 248 4.92 4.70 -0.14
C LEU A 248 6.31 4.57 0.48
N TYR A 249 6.74 3.34 0.75
CA TYR A 249 8.09 3.08 1.26
C TYR A 249 9.16 3.58 0.28
N GLY A 250 10.21 4.19 0.81
CA GLY A 250 11.23 4.88 0.02
C GLY A 250 10.89 6.33 -0.32
N ASN A 251 9.64 6.76 -0.09
CA ASN A 251 9.20 8.14 -0.27
C ASN A 251 8.83 8.80 1.06
N GLU A 252 7.69 8.39 1.65
CA GLU A 252 7.18 8.93 2.92
C GLU A 252 7.81 8.28 4.14
N ILE A 253 8.21 7.05 4.04
CA ILE A 253 8.74 6.24 5.14
C ILE A 253 9.96 5.46 4.68
N ASP A 254 10.92 5.33 5.58
CA ASP A 254 12.15 4.56 5.42
C ASP A 254 12.79 4.30 6.80
N GLU A 255 13.99 3.70 6.83
CA GLU A 255 14.72 3.41 8.07
C GLU A 255 15.30 4.66 8.79
N THR A 256 15.05 5.87 8.29
CA THR A 256 15.41 7.13 8.94
C THR A 256 14.20 7.85 9.54
N THR A 257 13.01 7.29 9.34
CA THR A 257 11.73 7.92 9.68
C THR A 257 11.05 7.15 10.82
N ASP A 258 10.60 7.85 11.85
CA ASP A 258 9.81 7.26 12.93
C ASP A 258 8.29 7.37 12.67
N PRO A 259 7.47 6.48 13.28
CA PRO A 259 6.01 6.47 13.07
C PRO A 259 5.29 7.76 13.50
N ILE A 260 5.87 8.52 14.44
CA ILE A 260 5.24 9.73 14.97
C ILE A 260 5.35 10.87 13.97
N GLU A 261 6.54 11.09 13.40
CA GLU A 261 6.75 12.11 12.35
C GLU A 261 6.05 11.75 11.04
N ALA A 262 5.93 10.43 10.71
CA ALA A 262 5.21 9.93 9.54
C ALA A 262 3.67 10.04 9.66
N GLY A 263 3.17 10.38 10.86
CA GLY A 263 1.72 10.41 11.12
C GLY A 263 1.07 9.02 11.19
N LEU A 264 1.88 8.00 11.50
CA LEU A 264 1.48 6.60 11.64
C LEU A 264 1.42 6.15 13.12
N ALA A 265 1.45 7.08 14.06
CA ALA A 265 1.39 6.78 15.51
C ALA A 265 0.19 5.92 15.91
N TRP A 266 -0.90 5.97 15.15
CA TRP A 266 -2.12 5.20 15.38
C TRP A 266 -1.93 3.69 15.14
N THR A 267 -0.87 3.28 14.43
CA THR A 267 -0.51 1.87 14.24
C THR A 267 0.33 1.31 15.38
N CYS A 268 0.87 2.17 16.25
CA CYS A 268 1.78 1.77 17.32
C CYS A 268 1.03 1.53 18.62
N HIS A 269 0.81 0.26 18.94
CA HIS A 269 0.14 -0.16 20.19
C HIS A 269 1.18 -0.22 21.32
N LEU A 270 1.50 0.94 21.91
CA LEU A 270 2.58 1.09 22.89
C LEU A 270 2.34 0.34 24.21
N GLU A 271 1.14 -0.18 24.44
CA GLU A 271 0.79 -0.98 25.63
C GLU A 271 1.36 -2.40 25.58
N LYS A 272 1.77 -2.88 24.40
CA LYS A 272 2.41 -4.19 24.22
C LYS A 272 3.90 -4.06 23.94
N ASP A 273 4.64 -5.15 24.09
CA ASP A 273 6.05 -5.24 23.68
C ASP A 273 6.17 -5.52 22.19
N PHE A 274 6.93 -4.71 21.47
CA PHE A 274 7.31 -4.92 20.08
C PHE A 274 8.64 -4.26 19.74
N VAL A 275 9.26 -4.66 18.64
CA VAL A 275 10.57 -4.14 18.22
C VAL A 275 10.51 -2.63 18.02
N GLY A 276 11.35 -1.87 18.74
CA GLY A 276 11.42 -0.42 18.67
C GLY A 276 10.43 0.36 19.55
N ARG A 277 9.54 -0.33 20.27
CA ARG A 277 8.49 0.29 21.11
C ARG A 277 9.02 1.40 22.02
N ASP A 278 10.08 1.15 22.77
CA ASP A 278 10.60 2.12 23.75
C ASP A 278 11.19 3.38 23.11
N ALA A 279 11.81 3.23 21.94
CA ALA A 279 12.31 4.36 21.18
C ALA A 279 11.17 5.21 20.63
N ILE A 280 10.11 4.58 20.11
CA ILE A 280 8.90 5.25 19.60
C ILE A 280 8.18 5.97 20.76
N ALA A 281 8.06 5.33 21.94
CA ALA A 281 7.45 5.94 23.12
C ALA A 281 8.17 7.23 23.55
N LYS A 282 9.51 7.22 23.55
CA LYS A 282 10.33 8.43 23.83
C LYS A 282 10.09 9.54 22.80
N VAL A 283 9.96 9.22 21.51
CA VAL A 283 9.64 10.22 20.47
C VAL A 283 8.23 10.78 20.69
N LYS A 284 7.26 9.94 21.01
CA LYS A 284 5.88 10.38 21.32
C LYS A 284 5.82 11.33 22.50
N GLU A 285 6.59 11.07 23.56
CA GLU A 285 6.67 11.90 24.75
C GLU A 285 7.30 13.28 24.48
N ARG A 286 8.47 13.31 23.83
CA ARG A 286 9.16 14.58 23.53
C ARG A 286 8.54 15.38 22.38
N GLY A 287 7.72 14.74 21.54
CA GLY A 287 7.27 15.25 20.25
C GLY A 287 8.33 15.10 19.14
N PRO A 288 7.90 14.94 17.89
CA PRO A 288 8.79 14.85 16.73
C PRO A 288 9.34 16.23 16.36
N ALA A 289 10.51 16.29 15.74
CA ALA A 289 11.11 17.55 15.26
C ALA A 289 10.44 18.04 13.97
N ARG A 290 9.98 17.12 13.12
CA ARG A 290 9.33 17.36 11.83
C ARG A 290 8.04 16.54 11.74
N ARG A 291 7.17 16.90 10.80
CA ARG A 291 5.96 16.13 10.46
C ARG A 291 5.73 16.12 8.98
N ILE A 292 5.16 15.01 8.51
CA ILE A 292 4.63 14.94 7.16
C ILE A 292 3.33 15.75 7.06
N VAL A 293 3.24 16.57 6.03
CA VAL A 293 2.06 17.41 5.73
C VAL A 293 1.60 17.23 4.29
N GLY A 294 0.32 17.47 4.04
CA GLY A 294 -0.19 17.62 2.69
C GLY A 294 -0.04 19.06 2.21
N LEU A 295 0.38 19.23 0.96
CA LEU A 295 0.52 20.50 0.29
C LEU A 295 -0.38 20.56 -0.95
N VAL A 296 -1.02 21.70 -1.20
CA VAL A 296 -1.50 22.10 -2.52
C VAL A 296 -0.45 23.05 -3.09
N VAL A 297 0.00 22.81 -4.33
CA VAL A 297 1.09 23.54 -4.99
C VAL A 297 0.51 24.30 -6.19
N GLU A 298 0.75 25.59 -6.29
CA GLU A 298 0.21 26.46 -7.34
C GLU A 298 1.20 26.57 -8.51
N GLY A 299 0.75 26.24 -9.73
CA GLY A 299 1.55 26.50 -10.95
C GLY A 299 2.67 25.50 -11.26
N GLY A 300 2.69 24.33 -10.62
CA GLY A 300 3.68 23.30 -10.92
C GLY A 300 3.44 21.98 -10.19
N VAL A 301 3.91 20.87 -10.77
CA VAL A 301 3.87 19.55 -10.12
C VAL A 301 5.16 19.35 -9.32
N ALA A 302 5.02 19.29 -8.00
CA ALA A 302 6.13 18.90 -7.13
C ALA A 302 6.50 17.42 -7.37
N ARG A 303 7.76 17.07 -7.10
CA ARG A 303 8.29 15.71 -7.22
C ARG A 303 9.12 15.37 -6.00
N HIS A 304 9.33 14.08 -5.80
CA HIS A 304 10.23 13.60 -4.75
C HIS A 304 11.57 14.36 -4.80
N GLY A 305 12.07 14.76 -3.64
CA GLY A 305 13.34 15.48 -3.51
C GLY A 305 13.27 17.01 -3.72
N HIS A 306 12.13 17.57 -4.19
CA HIS A 306 12.02 19.03 -4.29
C HIS A 306 12.05 19.66 -2.89
N GLU A 307 12.77 20.79 -2.78
CA GLU A 307 12.91 21.53 -1.53
C GLU A 307 11.64 22.27 -1.16
N VAL A 308 11.29 22.24 0.13
CA VAL A 308 10.24 23.09 0.71
C VAL A 308 10.91 24.32 1.31
N VAL A 309 10.42 25.51 0.97
CA VAL A 309 11.01 26.81 1.32
C VAL A 309 10.04 27.61 2.16
N HIS A 310 10.54 28.28 3.21
CA HIS A 310 9.80 29.26 4.00
C HIS A 310 10.72 30.41 4.39
N GLY A 311 10.29 31.69 4.13
CA GLY A 311 11.10 32.87 4.40
C GLY A 311 12.46 32.86 3.69
N GLY A 312 12.56 32.32 2.48
CA GLY A 312 13.78 32.21 1.69
C GLY A 312 14.76 31.10 2.16
N ARG A 313 14.37 30.28 3.15
CA ARG A 313 15.20 29.19 3.67
C ARG A 313 14.60 27.84 3.35
N ILE A 314 15.44 26.85 3.04
CA ILE A 314 15.01 25.46 2.91
C ILE A 314 14.63 24.96 4.30
N VAL A 315 13.39 24.44 4.44
CA VAL A 315 12.84 23.98 5.70
C VAL A 315 12.39 22.52 5.64
N GLY A 316 12.41 21.89 4.46
CA GLY A 316 11.98 20.52 4.31
C GLY A 316 12.12 20.02 2.89
N GLN A 317 11.52 18.86 2.63
CA GLN A 317 11.59 18.18 1.34
C GLN A 317 10.26 17.50 1.01
N VAL A 318 9.89 17.55 -0.27
CA VAL A 318 8.76 16.82 -0.84
C VAL A 318 9.13 15.33 -0.92
N THR A 319 8.24 14.49 -0.40
CA THR A 319 8.38 13.03 -0.46
C THR A 319 7.67 12.44 -1.68
N SER A 320 6.48 12.94 -1.99
CA SER A 320 5.69 12.56 -3.17
C SER A 320 4.90 13.76 -3.69
N GLY A 321 4.66 13.82 -4.99
CA GLY A 321 3.85 14.87 -5.56
C GLY A 321 3.36 14.54 -6.97
N THR A 322 2.12 14.92 -7.25
CA THR A 322 1.46 14.67 -8.54
C THR A 322 0.37 15.71 -8.81
N PHE A 323 -0.13 15.72 -10.04
CA PHE A 323 -1.46 16.26 -10.29
C PHE A 323 -2.48 15.22 -9.81
N GLY A 324 -3.37 15.59 -8.89
CA GLY A 324 -4.45 14.74 -8.40
C GLY A 324 -5.66 14.80 -9.33
N PRO A 325 -5.97 13.74 -10.11
CA PRO A 325 -7.03 13.78 -11.12
C PRO A 325 -8.44 13.95 -10.55
N THR A 326 -8.67 13.49 -9.29
CA THR A 326 -9.96 13.66 -8.61
C THR A 326 -10.09 15.07 -8.03
N VAL A 327 -9.05 15.55 -7.34
CA VAL A 327 -9.08 16.85 -6.68
C VAL A 327 -8.83 18.03 -7.61
N GLY A 328 -8.35 17.77 -8.84
CA GLY A 328 -8.10 18.79 -9.87
C GLY A 328 -6.96 19.76 -9.51
N LYS A 329 -6.03 19.38 -8.64
CA LYS A 329 -4.94 20.24 -8.14
C LYS A 329 -3.61 19.50 -8.12
N ASN A 330 -2.51 20.26 -8.15
CA ASN A 330 -1.21 19.69 -7.84
C ASN A 330 -1.12 19.51 -6.33
N ILE A 331 -0.88 18.28 -5.90
CA ILE A 331 -0.78 17.89 -4.50
C ILE A 331 0.58 17.28 -4.22
N ALA A 332 1.04 17.42 -2.98
CA ALA A 332 2.28 16.80 -2.54
C ALA A 332 2.21 16.43 -1.05
N LEU A 333 3.04 15.47 -0.65
CA LEU A 333 3.40 15.23 0.73
C LEU A 333 4.83 15.73 0.95
N ALA A 334 5.10 16.25 2.12
CA ALA A 334 6.42 16.78 2.46
C ALA A 334 6.66 16.71 3.97
N TYR A 335 7.91 16.52 4.38
CA TYR A 335 8.33 16.75 5.76
C TYR A 335 8.70 18.20 5.98
N VAL A 336 8.13 18.79 7.03
CA VAL A 336 8.45 20.16 7.48
C VAL A 336 8.61 20.20 9.01
N PRO A 337 9.33 21.16 9.59
CA PRO A 337 9.39 21.38 11.03
C PRO A 337 7.97 21.49 11.65
N VAL A 338 7.77 20.97 12.84
CA VAL A 338 6.46 20.95 13.51
C VAL A 338 5.81 22.34 13.58
N GLY A 339 6.61 23.39 13.77
CA GLY A 339 6.11 24.78 13.80
C GLY A 339 5.49 25.26 12.49
N LEU A 340 5.79 24.61 11.37
CA LEU A 340 5.27 24.93 10.03
C LEU A 340 4.19 23.93 9.56
N ALA A 341 3.86 22.91 10.34
CA ALA A 341 2.93 21.85 9.96
C ALA A 341 1.45 22.21 10.11
N LYS A 342 1.10 23.41 10.58
CA LYS A 342 -0.28 23.83 10.79
C LYS A 342 -1.00 24.05 9.44
N VAL A 343 -2.21 23.53 9.32
CA VAL A 343 -3.06 23.75 8.14
C VAL A 343 -3.26 25.25 7.89
N GLY A 344 -3.10 25.68 6.65
CA GLY A 344 -3.12 27.08 6.22
C GLY A 344 -1.75 27.74 6.17
N THR A 345 -0.68 27.11 6.70
CA THR A 345 0.68 27.66 6.60
C THR A 345 1.08 27.81 5.14
N GLU A 346 1.56 29.01 4.78
CA GLU A 346 2.07 29.32 3.45
C GLU A 346 3.53 28.95 3.37
N LEU A 347 3.88 28.18 2.35
CA LEU A 347 5.19 27.67 2.04
C LEU A 347 5.45 27.89 0.55
N ALA A 348 6.64 27.53 0.10
CA ALA A 348 6.91 27.36 -1.32
C ALA A 348 7.59 26.01 -1.57
N VAL A 349 7.46 25.50 -2.79
CA VAL A 349 8.23 24.34 -3.27
C VAL A 349 9.14 24.82 -4.39
N ARG A 350 10.42 24.52 -4.29
CA ARG A 350 11.40 24.89 -5.33
C ARG A 350 11.31 23.91 -6.49
N ILE A 351 10.75 24.41 -7.61
CA ILE A 351 10.58 23.66 -8.85
C ILE A 351 11.37 24.35 -9.95
N ARG A 352 12.38 23.68 -10.53
CA ARG A 352 13.24 24.26 -11.57
C ARG A 352 13.78 25.64 -11.18
N GLU A 353 14.36 25.73 -9.98
CA GLU A 353 14.96 26.96 -9.40
C GLU A 353 13.98 28.12 -9.14
N ARG A 354 12.67 27.87 -9.18
CA ARG A 354 11.63 28.83 -8.83
C ARG A 354 10.87 28.39 -7.60
N ASP A 355 10.69 29.28 -6.66
CA ASP A 355 9.88 29.06 -5.50
C ASP A 355 8.40 29.22 -5.87
N VAL A 356 7.70 28.10 -6.01
CA VAL A 356 6.29 28.01 -6.39
C VAL A 356 5.45 27.97 -5.12
N ALA A 357 4.44 28.82 -5.03
CA ALA A 357 3.57 28.91 -3.85
C ALA A 357 2.93 27.55 -3.51
N ALA A 358 2.92 27.24 -2.23
CA ALA A 358 2.32 26.04 -1.68
C ALA A 358 1.65 26.36 -0.35
N ARG A 359 0.60 25.61 0.00
CA ARG A 359 -0.11 25.75 1.26
C ARG A 359 -0.32 24.41 1.91
N VAL A 360 -0.10 24.34 3.22
CA VAL A 360 -0.41 23.15 4.04
C VAL A 360 -1.93 22.96 4.10
N VAL A 361 -2.40 21.78 3.74
CA VAL A 361 -3.82 21.41 3.72
C VAL A 361 -4.10 20.18 4.59
N ARG A 362 -5.37 19.96 4.89
CA ARG A 362 -5.81 18.70 5.53
C ARG A 362 -5.66 17.54 4.56
N THR A 363 -5.30 16.39 5.09
CA THR A 363 -5.27 15.11 4.37
C THR A 363 -6.25 14.12 5.03
N PRO A 364 -6.76 13.11 4.28
CA PRO A 364 -6.49 12.83 2.87
C PRO A 364 -6.98 13.95 1.95
N PHE A 365 -6.38 14.07 0.75
CA PHE A 365 -6.81 15.06 -0.26
C PHE A 365 -8.17 14.68 -0.89
N HIS A 366 -8.40 13.37 -1.01
CA HIS A 366 -9.68 12.77 -1.40
C HIS A 366 -10.09 11.73 -0.36
N LYS A 367 -11.35 11.75 0.02
CA LYS A 367 -11.96 10.75 0.91
C LYS A 367 -13.26 10.30 0.24
N ARG A 368 -13.41 8.98 0.10
CA ARG A 368 -14.64 8.37 -0.36
C ARG A 368 -15.81 8.80 0.55
N GLU A 369 -16.96 9.15 -0.05
CA GLU A 369 -18.20 9.33 0.69
C GLU A 369 -18.61 7.99 1.29
N ALA A 370 -19.06 7.99 2.54
CA ALA A 370 -19.63 6.81 3.16
C ALA A 370 -20.96 6.50 2.47
N THR A 371 -21.03 5.37 1.79
CA THR A 371 -22.28 4.82 1.24
C THR A 371 -23.06 4.12 2.33
#